data_ce1d506626a3440cfd5a00d6e0aaf5f0
#
_entry.id   ce1d506626a3440cfd5a00d6e0aaf5f0
#
_cell.length_a   1.000
_cell.length_b   1.000
_cell.length_c   1.000
_cell.angle_alpha   90.00
_cell.angle_beta   90.00
_cell.angle_gamma   90.00
#
_symmetry.space_group_name_H-M   'P 1'
#
loop_
_entity.id
_entity.type
_entity.pdbx_description
1 polymer ?
#
loop_
_entity_poly.entity_id
_entity_poly.type
_entity_poly.pdbx_seq_one_letter_code
_entity_poly.pdbx_strand_id
1 'polypeptide(L)'
;MPTDQIKAQQKQRRAQCLQAILGSKTKRKLIVAGAGTGKTFTFGKVLEGKAGGNNLALTFIRKLAAEMETALGENAEAKTFHRYCKRILHTQNGKVEIAPFLTKIIEKDAELLGKELSDFDAKFQTLDEASPEVGFHIKRGDYYDAVGFDDSVYRLYKLIQNDPDVLPPFDQIVIDEFQDFNPMEVAFIGELSKKGDILIVGDDDQAVYDNRNASPNHLREIYKSA
;
A
#
# COMPACT_ATOMS: atom_id res chain seq x y z
N MET A 1 -7.40 -6.42 -41.24
CA MET A 1 -8.14 -7.70 -40.96
C MET A 1 -7.57 -8.52 -39.80
N PRO A 2 -6.26 -8.87 -39.67
CA PRO A 2 -5.78 -9.59 -38.48
C PRO A 2 -5.94 -8.78 -37.16
N THR A 3 -5.80 -7.46 -37.23
CA THR A 3 -5.82 -6.56 -36.07
C THR A 3 -7.19 -6.50 -35.39
N ASP A 4 -8.28 -6.60 -36.13
CA ASP A 4 -9.63 -6.49 -35.57
C ASP A 4 -10.06 -7.79 -34.88
N GLN A 5 -9.64 -8.93 -35.39
CA GLN A 5 -9.85 -10.21 -34.73
C GLN A 5 -9.08 -10.32 -33.42
N ILE A 6 -7.84 -9.86 -33.40
CA ILE A 6 -7.01 -9.82 -32.18
C ILE A 6 -7.66 -8.91 -31.12
N LYS A 7 -8.11 -7.72 -31.52
CA LYS A 7 -8.82 -6.79 -30.60
C LYS A 7 -10.11 -7.39 -30.05
N ALA A 8 -10.89 -8.07 -30.89
CA ALA A 8 -12.11 -8.72 -30.45
C ALA A 8 -11.84 -9.86 -29.45
N GLN A 9 -10.83 -10.68 -29.69
CA GLN A 9 -10.41 -11.74 -28.76
C GLN A 9 -9.92 -11.17 -27.43
N GLN A 10 -9.13 -10.11 -27.46
CA GLN A 10 -8.66 -9.43 -26.25
C GLN A 10 -9.83 -8.86 -25.42
N LYS A 11 -10.81 -8.22 -26.08
CA LYS A 11 -12.01 -7.69 -25.44
C LYS A 11 -12.82 -8.82 -24.77
N GLN A 12 -12.99 -9.93 -25.46
CA GLN A 12 -13.70 -11.09 -24.92
C GLN A 12 -12.98 -11.70 -23.71
N ARG A 13 -11.66 -11.83 -23.78
CA ARG A 13 -10.83 -12.32 -22.67
C ARG A 13 -10.93 -11.43 -21.44
N ARG A 14 -10.85 -10.10 -21.63
CA ARG A 14 -11.03 -9.13 -20.54
C ARG A 14 -12.41 -9.26 -19.87
N ALA A 15 -13.47 -9.40 -20.66
CA ALA A 15 -14.83 -9.58 -20.15
C ALA A 15 -14.95 -10.87 -19.31
N GLN A 16 -14.35 -11.98 -19.78
CA GLN A 16 -14.34 -13.25 -19.05
C GLN A 16 -13.57 -13.15 -17.73
N CYS A 17 -12.37 -12.53 -17.74
CA CYS A 17 -11.61 -12.29 -16.52
C CYS A 17 -12.39 -11.42 -15.51
N LEU A 18 -13.00 -10.34 -15.98
CA LEU A 18 -13.82 -9.48 -15.11
C LEU A 18 -14.98 -10.26 -14.48
N GLN A 19 -15.68 -11.08 -15.27
CA GLN A 19 -16.77 -11.92 -14.76
C GLN A 19 -16.28 -12.92 -13.70
N ALA A 20 -15.12 -13.53 -13.92
CA ALA A 20 -14.51 -14.43 -12.94
C ALA A 20 -14.16 -13.70 -11.63
N ILE A 21 -13.62 -12.48 -11.72
CA ILE A 21 -13.29 -11.65 -10.55
C ILE A 21 -14.57 -11.29 -9.76
N LEU A 22 -15.60 -10.80 -10.45
CA LEU A 22 -16.87 -10.40 -9.84
C LEU A 22 -17.66 -11.59 -9.28
N GLY A 23 -17.60 -12.75 -9.94
CA GLY A 23 -18.26 -13.97 -9.51
C GLY A 23 -17.54 -14.71 -8.38
N SER A 24 -16.28 -14.39 -8.11
CA SER A 24 -15.52 -15.03 -7.03
C SER A 24 -16.03 -14.60 -5.67
N LYS A 25 -16.30 -15.58 -4.79
CA LYS A 25 -16.73 -15.38 -3.38
C LYS A 25 -15.56 -15.33 -2.40
N THR A 26 -14.32 -15.43 -2.87
CA THR A 26 -13.14 -15.36 -2.01
C THR A 26 -12.98 -13.95 -1.44
N LYS A 27 -12.65 -13.86 -0.15
CA LYS A 27 -12.39 -12.59 0.53
C LYS A 27 -11.06 -11.95 0.09
N ARG A 28 -10.10 -12.78 -0.30
CA ARG A 28 -8.79 -12.33 -0.78
C ARG A 28 -8.63 -12.69 -2.24
N LYS A 29 -8.38 -11.70 -3.08
CA LYS A 29 -8.20 -11.87 -4.53
C LYS A 29 -6.89 -11.25 -4.94
N LEU A 30 -6.17 -11.95 -5.81
CA LEU A 30 -4.95 -11.47 -6.44
C LEU A 30 -5.13 -11.47 -7.95
N ILE A 31 -4.76 -10.36 -8.58
CA ILE A 31 -4.73 -10.22 -10.05
C ILE A 31 -3.32 -9.84 -10.46
N VAL A 32 -2.71 -10.64 -11.31
CA VAL A 32 -1.49 -10.26 -12.02
C VAL A 32 -1.89 -9.66 -13.36
N ALA A 33 -1.59 -8.39 -13.56
CA ALA A 33 -2.08 -7.65 -14.73
C ALA A 33 -1.11 -6.53 -15.13
N GLY A 34 -0.61 -6.60 -16.34
CA GLY A 34 0.30 -5.62 -16.92
C GLY A 34 -0.33 -4.25 -17.19
N ALA A 35 0.50 -3.30 -17.67
CA ALA A 35 0.05 -1.96 -18.05
C ALA A 35 -1.02 -2.01 -19.15
N GLY A 36 -1.99 -1.11 -19.11
CA GLY A 36 -3.05 -0.99 -20.14
C GLY A 36 -4.07 -2.12 -20.18
N THR A 37 -4.05 -3.05 -19.22
CA THR A 37 -5.01 -4.16 -19.15
C THR A 37 -6.40 -3.76 -18.63
N GLY A 38 -6.57 -2.54 -18.14
CA GLY A 38 -7.83 -2.03 -17.60
C GLY A 38 -7.99 -2.24 -16.09
N LYS A 39 -6.88 -2.21 -15.34
CA LYS A 39 -6.88 -2.33 -13.85
C LYS A 39 -7.90 -1.40 -13.21
N THR A 40 -7.83 -0.09 -13.49
CA THR A 40 -8.73 0.93 -12.92
C THR A 40 -10.21 0.67 -13.24
N PHE A 41 -10.51 0.21 -14.47
CA PHE A 41 -11.86 -0.19 -14.84
C PHE A 41 -12.36 -1.39 -14.02
N THR A 42 -11.50 -2.37 -13.79
CA THR A 42 -11.81 -3.54 -12.94
C THR A 42 -12.08 -3.12 -11.51
N PHE A 43 -11.28 -2.19 -10.95
CA PHE A 43 -11.51 -1.62 -9.61
C PHE A 43 -12.89 -0.97 -9.51
N GLY A 44 -13.22 -0.11 -10.49
CA GLY A 44 -14.55 0.52 -10.54
C GLY A 44 -15.67 -0.51 -10.47
N LYS A 45 -15.59 -1.59 -11.26
CA LYS A 45 -16.63 -2.63 -11.27
C LYS A 45 -16.71 -3.44 -9.98
N VAL A 46 -15.58 -3.72 -9.33
CA VAL A 46 -15.57 -4.39 -8.01
C VAL A 46 -16.18 -3.50 -6.94
N LEU A 47 -15.84 -2.22 -6.94
CA LEU A 47 -16.33 -1.24 -5.95
C LEU A 47 -17.79 -0.83 -6.19
N GLU A 48 -18.26 -0.77 -7.46
CA GLU A 48 -19.69 -0.59 -7.78
C GLU A 48 -20.54 -1.70 -7.15
N GLY A 49 -20.04 -2.94 -7.10
CA GLY A 49 -20.71 -4.05 -6.44
C GLY A 49 -20.84 -3.90 -4.92
N LYS A 50 -20.13 -2.96 -4.32
CA LYS A 50 -20.10 -2.61 -2.89
C LYS A 50 -20.51 -1.13 -2.67
N ALA A 51 -21.23 -0.53 -3.61
CA ALA A 51 -21.63 0.86 -3.54
C ALA A 51 -22.41 1.19 -2.25
N GLY A 52 -22.08 2.33 -1.65
CA GLY A 52 -22.62 2.74 -0.34
C GLY A 52 -21.94 2.11 0.86
N GLY A 53 -20.98 1.21 0.66
CA GLY A 53 -20.15 0.62 1.71
C GLY A 53 -18.91 1.44 2.01
N ASN A 54 -18.19 1.06 3.08
CA ASN A 54 -16.91 1.63 3.43
C ASN A 54 -15.79 0.97 2.60
N ASN A 55 -15.44 1.59 1.48
CA ASN A 55 -14.47 1.05 0.54
C ASN A 55 -13.19 1.88 0.51
N LEU A 56 -12.04 1.20 0.40
CA LEU A 56 -10.72 1.82 0.39
C LEU A 56 -9.93 1.41 -0.86
N ALA A 57 -9.35 2.38 -1.56
CA ALA A 57 -8.45 2.14 -2.69
C ALA A 57 -7.09 2.77 -2.41
N LEU A 58 -6.03 1.96 -2.35
CA LEU A 58 -4.68 2.38 -2.07
C LEU A 58 -3.75 2.15 -3.27
N THR A 59 -2.93 3.14 -3.54
CA THR A 59 -1.85 3.07 -4.53
C THR A 59 -0.62 3.79 -4.01
N PHE A 60 0.52 3.55 -4.65
CA PHE A 60 1.77 4.20 -4.32
C PHE A 60 1.90 5.59 -4.95
N ILE A 61 1.36 5.75 -6.15
CA ILE A 61 1.60 6.90 -7.02
C ILE A 61 0.52 7.96 -6.82
N ARG A 62 0.92 9.21 -6.48
CA ARG A 62 -0.01 10.33 -6.25
C ARG A 62 -0.93 10.61 -7.45
N LYS A 63 -0.38 10.59 -8.67
CA LYS A 63 -1.16 10.81 -9.88
C LYS A 63 -2.24 9.75 -10.04
N LEU A 64 -1.88 8.49 -9.80
CA LEU A 64 -2.80 7.37 -9.89
C LEU A 64 -3.87 7.43 -8.80
N ALA A 65 -3.53 7.85 -7.57
CA ALA A 65 -4.51 8.08 -6.51
C ALA A 65 -5.55 9.13 -6.92
N ALA A 66 -5.14 10.24 -7.55
CA ALA A 66 -6.06 11.27 -8.03
C ALA A 66 -6.93 10.78 -9.21
N GLU A 67 -6.37 9.99 -10.11
CA GLU A 67 -7.14 9.34 -11.20
C GLU A 67 -8.17 8.35 -10.64
N MET A 68 -7.79 7.57 -9.63
CA MET A 68 -8.69 6.65 -8.93
C MET A 68 -9.79 7.42 -8.19
N GLU A 69 -9.45 8.49 -7.47
CA GLU A 69 -10.42 9.35 -6.78
C GLU A 69 -11.48 9.89 -7.75
N THR A 70 -11.05 10.33 -8.94
CA THR A 70 -11.96 10.80 -10.00
C THR A 70 -12.79 9.67 -10.58
N ALA A 71 -12.20 8.51 -10.85
CA ALA A 71 -12.86 7.38 -11.50
C ALA A 71 -13.82 6.63 -10.57
N LEU A 72 -13.53 6.58 -9.27
CA LEU A 72 -14.30 5.85 -8.27
C LEU A 72 -15.37 6.73 -7.60
N GLY A 73 -15.17 8.06 -7.61
CA GLY A 73 -16.11 9.01 -7.01
C GLY A 73 -16.42 8.67 -5.56
N GLU A 74 -17.70 8.63 -5.21
CA GLU A 74 -18.18 8.32 -3.86
C GLU A 74 -18.13 6.81 -3.52
N ASN A 75 -17.78 5.95 -4.47
CA ASN A 75 -17.79 4.50 -4.25
C ASN A 75 -16.63 4.00 -3.40
N ALA A 76 -15.53 4.77 -3.28
CA ALA A 76 -14.40 4.42 -2.44
C ALA A 76 -13.55 5.64 -2.06
N GLU A 77 -12.93 5.60 -0.89
CA GLU A 77 -11.88 6.53 -0.52
C GLU A 77 -10.57 6.12 -1.25
N ALA A 78 -10.10 6.90 -2.21
CA ALA A 78 -8.84 6.67 -2.91
C ALA A 78 -7.73 7.54 -2.33
N LYS A 79 -6.61 6.92 -1.93
CA LYS A 79 -5.46 7.60 -1.32
C LYS A 79 -4.14 6.98 -1.74
N THR A 80 -3.06 7.75 -1.63
CA THR A 80 -1.75 7.13 -1.55
C THR A 80 -1.58 6.44 -0.20
N PHE A 81 -0.80 5.36 -0.18
CA PHE A 81 -0.54 4.57 1.01
C PHE A 81 -0.09 5.44 2.21
N HIS A 82 0.95 6.26 2.04
CA HIS A 82 1.44 7.15 3.10
C HIS A 82 0.43 8.21 3.54
N ARG A 83 -0.38 8.74 2.61
CA ARG A 83 -1.43 9.71 2.97
C ARG A 83 -2.52 9.06 3.82
N TYR A 84 -2.83 7.82 3.55
CA TYR A 84 -3.74 7.02 4.38
C TYR A 84 -3.16 6.82 5.77
N CYS A 85 -1.90 6.37 5.89
CA CYS A 85 -1.22 6.18 7.17
C CYS A 85 -1.18 7.47 8.00
N LYS A 86 -0.78 8.59 7.38
CA LYS A 86 -0.78 9.91 8.04
C LYS A 86 -2.15 10.26 8.61
N ARG A 87 -3.24 10.04 7.84
CA ARG A 87 -4.60 10.36 8.27
C ARG A 87 -5.00 9.56 9.52
N ILE A 88 -4.74 8.26 9.54
CA ILE A 88 -5.07 7.43 10.69
C ILE A 88 -4.26 7.83 11.92
N LEU A 89 -2.94 8.03 11.78
CA LEU A 89 -2.11 8.52 12.89
C LEU A 89 -2.60 9.86 13.44
N HIS A 90 -2.99 10.79 12.56
CA HIS A 90 -3.54 12.08 12.95
C HIS A 90 -4.84 11.95 13.77
N THR A 91 -5.70 11.01 13.39
CA THR A 91 -6.96 10.74 14.10
C THR A 91 -6.70 10.17 15.50
N GLN A 92 -5.67 9.35 15.65
CA GLN A 92 -5.36 8.66 16.91
C GLN A 92 -4.52 9.51 17.88
N ASN A 93 -3.52 10.22 17.35
CA ASN A 93 -2.49 10.88 18.14
C ASN A 93 -2.57 12.43 18.10
N GLY A 94 -3.59 13.00 17.46
CA GLY A 94 -3.66 14.44 17.21
C GLY A 94 -2.83 14.85 16.00
N LYS A 95 -2.41 16.13 15.95
CA LYS A 95 -1.73 16.66 14.77
C LYS A 95 -0.40 15.95 14.53
N VAL A 96 -0.33 15.16 13.45
CA VAL A 96 0.89 14.49 12.97
C VAL A 96 1.36 15.17 11.69
N GLU A 97 2.58 15.69 11.69
CA GLU A 97 3.20 16.25 10.50
C GLU A 97 4.30 15.32 9.98
N ILE A 98 4.24 15.01 8.71
CA ILE A 98 5.33 14.27 8.05
C ILE A 98 6.43 15.25 7.72
N ALA A 99 7.61 15.04 8.32
CA ALA A 99 8.82 15.80 8.08
C ALA A 99 9.69 15.06 7.04
N PRO A 100 9.72 15.50 5.76
CA PRO A 100 10.38 14.75 4.69
C PRO A 100 11.90 14.57 4.88
N PHE A 101 12.51 15.44 5.67
CA PHE A 101 13.96 15.42 5.92
C PHE A 101 14.33 14.90 7.32
N LEU A 102 13.38 14.34 8.05
CA LEU A 102 13.60 13.89 9.44
C LEU A 102 14.74 12.87 9.51
N THR A 103 14.76 11.88 8.64
CA THR A 103 15.82 10.86 8.60
C THR A 103 17.21 11.50 8.46
N LYS A 104 17.38 12.49 7.57
CA LYS A 104 18.66 13.20 7.41
C LYS A 104 19.08 13.99 8.65
N ILE A 105 18.13 14.56 9.39
CA ILE A 105 18.40 15.24 10.66
C ILE A 105 18.84 14.20 11.69
N ILE A 106 18.18 13.08 11.77
CA ILE A 106 18.50 11.99 12.72
C ILE A 106 19.86 11.33 12.39
N GLU A 107 20.21 11.18 11.11
CA GLU A 107 21.53 10.75 10.68
C GLU A 107 22.61 11.70 11.23
N LYS A 108 22.38 13.00 11.09
CA LYS A 108 23.29 14.01 11.64
C LYS A 108 23.40 13.98 13.14
N ASP A 109 22.31 13.76 13.85
CA ASP A 109 22.33 13.56 15.30
C ASP A 109 23.15 12.32 15.69
N ALA A 110 23.03 11.21 14.95
CA ALA A 110 23.81 10.01 15.20
C ALA A 110 25.31 10.29 15.06
N GLU A 111 25.72 10.97 13.99
CA GLU A 111 27.10 11.41 13.80
C GLU A 111 27.61 12.27 14.97
N LEU A 112 26.85 13.31 15.35
CA LEU A 112 27.22 14.22 16.43
C LEU A 112 27.35 13.53 17.80
N LEU A 113 26.58 12.44 18.00
CA LEU A 113 26.61 11.63 19.21
C LEU A 113 27.64 10.48 19.13
N GLY A 114 28.45 10.44 18.07
CA GLY A 114 29.46 9.38 17.87
C GLY A 114 28.87 7.97 17.70
N LYS A 115 27.65 7.88 17.14
CA LYS A 115 26.98 6.60 16.88
C LYS A 115 27.17 6.19 15.43
N GLU A 116 27.58 4.95 15.24
CA GLU A 116 27.69 4.32 13.91
C GLU A 116 26.34 3.73 13.49
N LEU A 117 25.35 4.60 13.21
CA LEU A 117 24.01 4.23 12.77
C LEU A 117 23.73 4.82 11.39
N SER A 118 23.22 4.02 10.47
CA SER A 118 22.95 4.43 9.08
C SER A 118 21.74 3.67 8.50
N ASP A 119 21.34 4.05 7.29
CA ASP A 119 20.30 3.36 6.52
C ASP A 119 18.97 3.21 7.26
N PHE A 120 18.61 4.22 8.05
CA PHE A 120 17.39 4.21 8.89
C PHE A 120 16.12 3.85 8.10
N ASP A 121 15.94 4.44 6.91
CA ASP A 121 14.76 4.16 6.07
C ASP A 121 14.74 2.68 5.63
N ALA A 122 15.90 2.12 5.26
CA ALA A 122 16.00 0.71 4.89
C ALA A 122 15.63 -0.23 6.06
N LYS A 123 15.94 0.14 7.31
CA LYS A 123 15.57 -0.64 8.49
C LYS A 123 14.06 -0.68 8.72
N PHE A 124 13.37 0.45 8.50
CA PHE A 124 11.90 0.47 8.52
C PHE A 124 11.33 -0.35 7.35
N GLN A 125 11.81 -0.13 6.13
CA GLN A 125 11.32 -0.78 4.92
C GLN A 125 11.44 -2.31 4.98
N THR A 126 12.52 -2.82 5.56
CA THR A 126 12.74 -4.27 5.75
C THR A 126 12.11 -4.84 7.02
N LEU A 127 11.45 -4.00 7.82
CA LEU A 127 10.86 -4.37 9.11
C LEU A 127 11.89 -4.98 10.09
N ASP A 128 13.11 -4.43 10.08
CA ASP A 128 14.18 -4.83 11.00
C ASP A 128 13.98 -4.17 12.39
N GLU A 129 12.94 -4.61 13.09
CA GLU A 129 12.52 -4.04 14.37
C GLU A 129 13.59 -4.13 15.48
N ALA A 130 14.50 -5.10 15.37
CA ALA A 130 15.55 -5.32 16.36
C ALA A 130 16.75 -4.37 16.15
N SER A 131 16.80 -3.64 15.04
CA SER A 131 17.93 -2.77 14.75
C SER A 131 17.98 -1.57 15.72
N PRO A 132 19.18 -1.16 16.17
CA PRO A 132 19.32 0.02 17.01
C PRO A 132 18.90 1.31 16.29
N GLU A 133 18.95 1.32 14.96
CA GLU A 133 18.53 2.42 14.10
C GLU A 133 17.05 2.75 14.31
N VAL A 134 16.15 1.74 14.28
CA VAL A 134 14.71 1.95 14.49
C VAL A 134 14.46 2.58 15.86
N GLY A 135 15.04 2.03 16.93
CA GLY A 135 14.88 2.56 18.27
C GLY A 135 15.44 3.98 18.44
N PHE A 136 16.56 4.28 17.79
CA PHE A 136 17.16 5.61 17.81
C PHE A 136 16.30 6.62 17.05
N HIS A 137 15.85 6.25 15.83
CA HIS A 137 15.02 7.10 14.98
C HIS A 137 13.71 7.47 15.68
N ILE A 138 13.01 6.50 16.27
CA ILE A 138 11.75 6.75 17.00
C ILE A 138 11.95 7.73 18.13
N LYS A 139 12.99 7.53 18.98
CA LYS A 139 13.30 8.44 20.12
C LYS A 139 13.64 9.86 19.66
N ARG A 140 14.35 10.00 18.54
CA ARG A 140 14.68 11.33 18.00
C ARG A 140 13.47 11.98 17.34
N GLY A 141 12.66 11.22 16.64
CA GLY A 141 11.38 11.69 16.09
C GLY A 141 10.45 12.21 17.20
N ASP A 142 10.33 11.47 18.29
CA ASP A 142 9.54 11.91 19.46
C ASP A 142 10.11 13.18 20.10
N TYR A 143 11.44 13.33 20.18
CA TYR A 143 12.09 14.54 20.66
C TYR A 143 11.80 15.77 19.79
N TYR A 144 11.71 15.58 18.47
CA TYR A 144 11.40 16.65 17.52
C TYR A 144 9.90 16.86 17.28
N ASP A 145 9.04 16.06 17.93
CA ASP A 145 7.60 16.02 17.65
C ASP A 145 7.31 15.86 16.14
N ALA A 146 8.05 14.96 15.50
CA ALA A 146 8.04 14.78 14.06
C ALA A 146 8.07 13.29 13.67
N VAL A 147 7.48 12.99 12.49
CA VAL A 147 7.37 11.65 11.94
C VAL A 147 7.91 11.66 10.50
N GLY A 148 8.74 10.69 10.16
CA GLY A 148 9.25 10.47 8.80
C GLY A 148 8.25 9.71 7.91
N PHE A 149 8.59 9.52 6.63
CA PHE A 149 7.72 8.77 5.70
C PHE A 149 7.59 7.31 6.10
N ASP A 150 8.69 6.57 6.14
CA ASP A 150 8.68 5.14 6.45
C ASP A 150 8.35 4.90 7.93
N ASP A 151 8.86 5.74 8.82
CA ASP A 151 8.50 5.80 10.23
C ASP A 151 6.97 5.94 10.45
N SER A 152 6.27 6.72 9.63
CA SER A 152 4.82 6.87 9.74
C SER A 152 4.06 5.57 9.48
N VAL A 153 4.51 4.77 8.53
CA VAL A 153 3.92 3.46 8.25
C VAL A 153 4.23 2.48 9.38
N TYR A 154 5.47 2.47 9.85
CA TYR A 154 5.89 1.62 10.95
C TYR A 154 5.13 1.93 12.25
N ARG A 155 5.00 3.21 12.64
CA ARG A 155 4.23 3.62 13.83
C ARG A 155 2.77 3.19 13.73
N LEU A 156 2.15 3.35 12.58
CA LEU A 156 0.78 2.88 12.38
C LEU A 156 0.68 1.36 12.42
N TYR A 157 1.62 0.64 11.81
CA TYR A 157 1.68 -0.82 11.88
C TYR A 157 1.76 -1.33 13.32
N LYS A 158 2.65 -0.73 14.15
CA LYS A 158 2.76 -1.06 15.58
C LYS A 158 1.49 -0.73 16.36
N LEU A 159 0.85 0.40 16.04
CA LEU A 159 -0.40 0.79 16.67
C LEU A 159 -1.50 -0.22 16.39
N ILE A 160 -1.63 -0.69 15.14
CA ILE A 160 -2.62 -1.71 14.75
C ILE A 160 -2.34 -3.06 15.40
N GLN A 161 -1.07 -3.44 15.56
CA GLN A 161 -0.71 -4.68 16.29
C GLN A 161 -1.17 -4.64 17.74
N ASN A 162 -1.11 -3.48 18.39
CA ASN A 162 -1.53 -3.30 19.78
C ASN A 162 -3.05 -3.11 19.91
N ASP A 163 -3.66 -2.40 18.98
CA ASP A 163 -5.09 -2.12 18.93
C ASP A 163 -5.61 -2.26 17.48
N PRO A 164 -6.11 -3.43 17.10
CA PRO A 164 -6.65 -3.64 15.76
C PRO A 164 -7.85 -2.74 15.41
N ASP A 165 -8.56 -2.18 16.39
CA ASP A 165 -9.75 -1.37 16.14
C ASP A 165 -9.43 0.08 15.73
N VAL A 166 -8.16 0.44 15.69
CA VAL A 166 -7.65 1.65 15.04
C VAL A 166 -8.05 1.71 13.56
N LEU A 167 -8.11 0.55 12.89
CA LEU A 167 -8.62 0.45 11.53
C LEU A 167 -10.11 0.16 11.52
N PRO A 168 -10.91 0.94 10.81
CA PRO A 168 -12.33 0.63 10.63
C PRO A 168 -12.52 -0.65 9.80
N PRO A 169 -13.66 -1.31 9.91
CA PRO A 169 -14.02 -2.38 8.98
C PRO A 169 -14.27 -1.81 7.58
N PHE A 170 -13.91 -2.59 6.56
CA PHE A 170 -14.13 -2.25 5.17
C PHE A 170 -14.99 -3.31 4.47
N ASP A 171 -15.83 -2.86 3.53
CA ASP A 171 -16.57 -3.77 2.65
C ASP A 171 -15.70 -4.27 1.50
N GLN A 172 -14.83 -3.40 0.99
CA GLN A 172 -13.85 -3.74 -0.04
C GLN A 172 -12.58 -2.88 0.09
N ILE A 173 -11.44 -3.53 0.00
CA ILE A 173 -10.13 -2.89 -0.10
C ILE A 173 -9.55 -3.24 -1.47
N VAL A 174 -8.97 -2.25 -2.16
CA VAL A 174 -8.25 -2.43 -3.42
C VAL A 174 -6.84 -1.89 -3.27
N ILE A 175 -5.84 -2.70 -3.59
CA ILE A 175 -4.42 -2.33 -3.58
C ILE A 175 -3.90 -2.41 -5.01
N ASP A 176 -3.40 -1.29 -5.53
CA ASP A 176 -2.78 -1.24 -6.87
C ASP A 176 -1.25 -1.19 -6.78
N GLU A 177 -0.59 -1.62 -7.85
CA GLU A 177 0.87 -1.66 -8.02
C GLU A 177 1.59 -2.37 -6.85
N PHE A 178 1.08 -3.55 -6.47
CA PHE A 178 1.57 -4.27 -5.29
C PHE A 178 3.06 -4.66 -5.38
N GLN A 179 3.62 -4.78 -6.57
CA GLN A 179 5.05 -5.05 -6.76
C GLN A 179 5.96 -3.94 -6.24
N ASP A 180 5.43 -2.73 -6.03
CA ASP A 180 6.18 -1.56 -5.57
C ASP A 180 6.22 -1.43 -4.04
N PHE A 181 5.57 -2.34 -3.31
CA PHE A 181 5.53 -2.32 -1.84
C PHE A 181 6.74 -3.05 -1.23
N ASN A 182 7.30 -2.44 -0.18
CA ASN A 182 8.36 -3.04 0.62
C ASN A 182 7.82 -4.00 1.70
N PRO A 183 8.69 -4.79 2.38
CA PRO A 183 8.26 -5.76 3.40
C PRO A 183 7.37 -5.18 4.51
N MET A 184 7.68 -3.99 5.02
CA MET A 184 6.87 -3.34 6.06
C MET A 184 5.47 -2.99 5.55
N GLU A 185 5.38 -2.44 4.36
CA GLU A 185 4.12 -2.07 3.72
C GLU A 185 3.27 -3.31 3.39
N VAL A 186 3.91 -4.40 2.96
CA VAL A 186 3.26 -5.71 2.77
C VAL A 186 2.70 -6.23 4.09
N ALA A 187 3.46 -6.15 5.18
CA ALA A 187 2.98 -6.54 6.52
C ALA A 187 1.77 -5.71 6.95
N PHE A 188 1.79 -4.39 6.70
CA PHE A 188 0.64 -3.51 6.95
C PHE A 188 -0.58 -3.90 6.11
N ILE A 189 -0.42 -4.21 4.81
CA ILE A 189 -1.50 -4.69 3.94
C ILE A 189 -2.07 -6.01 4.48
N GLY A 190 -1.22 -6.85 5.07
CA GLY A 190 -1.66 -8.05 5.79
C GLY A 190 -2.64 -7.73 6.92
N GLU A 191 -2.39 -6.70 7.72
CA GLU A 191 -3.32 -6.25 8.76
C GLU A 191 -4.62 -5.68 8.16
N LEU A 192 -4.52 -4.84 7.11
CA LEU A 192 -5.70 -4.36 6.38
C LEU A 192 -6.58 -5.50 5.86
N SER A 193 -5.98 -6.59 5.38
CA SER A 193 -6.70 -7.75 4.85
C SER A 193 -7.57 -8.49 5.88
N LYS A 194 -7.37 -8.23 7.16
CA LYS A 194 -8.20 -8.76 8.26
C LYS A 194 -9.47 -7.92 8.48
N LYS A 195 -9.51 -6.71 7.92
CA LYS A 195 -10.59 -5.73 8.13
C LYS A 195 -11.65 -5.71 7.03
N GLY A 196 -11.47 -6.46 5.95
CA GLY A 196 -12.45 -6.52 4.85
C GLY A 196 -12.05 -7.41 3.69
N ASP A 197 -12.91 -7.50 2.69
CA ASP A 197 -12.57 -8.16 1.43
C ASP A 197 -11.46 -7.37 0.73
N ILE A 198 -10.42 -8.04 0.23
CA ILE A 198 -9.28 -7.39 -0.39
C ILE A 198 -9.02 -7.89 -1.81
N LEU A 199 -8.79 -6.95 -2.72
CA LEU A 199 -8.30 -7.17 -4.07
C LEU A 199 -6.93 -6.56 -4.23
N ILE A 200 -5.93 -7.39 -4.45
CA ILE A 200 -4.55 -6.98 -4.69
C ILE A 200 -4.29 -7.09 -6.19
N VAL A 201 -3.70 -6.05 -6.78
CA VAL A 201 -3.32 -6.04 -8.18
C VAL A 201 -1.87 -5.59 -8.33
N GLY A 202 -1.13 -6.28 -9.18
CA GLY A 202 0.26 -5.97 -9.46
C GLY A 202 0.71 -6.55 -10.78
N ASP A 203 1.90 -6.15 -11.21
CA ASP A 203 2.57 -6.61 -12.40
C ASP A 203 3.92 -7.20 -11.99
N ASP A 204 4.11 -8.50 -12.12
CA ASP A 204 5.34 -9.16 -11.70
C ASP A 204 6.52 -8.97 -12.67
N ASP A 205 6.26 -8.41 -13.85
CA ASP A 205 7.28 -8.04 -14.84
C ASP A 205 7.76 -6.57 -14.72
N GLN A 206 7.09 -5.74 -13.89
CA GLN A 206 7.36 -4.31 -13.76
C GLN A 206 7.70 -3.89 -12.32
N ALA A 207 8.80 -4.39 -11.75
CA ALA A 207 9.32 -3.81 -10.51
C ALA A 207 10.29 -2.67 -10.85
N VAL A 208 9.92 -1.42 -10.52
CA VAL A 208 10.70 -0.22 -10.88
C VAL A 208 11.45 0.38 -9.68
N TYR A 209 11.14 0.00 -8.45
CA TYR A 209 11.62 0.66 -7.23
C TYR A 209 12.56 -0.19 -6.36
N ASP A 210 13.64 -0.71 -6.96
CA ASP A 210 14.70 -1.43 -6.20
C ASP A 210 15.26 -0.59 -5.04
N ASN A 211 15.27 0.74 -5.18
CA ASN A 211 15.80 1.67 -4.17
C ASN A 211 15.00 1.73 -2.85
N ARG A 212 13.82 1.08 -2.78
CA ARG A 212 12.95 1.08 -1.60
C ARG A 212 12.75 -0.31 -1.01
N ASN A 213 13.63 -1.24 -1.32
CA ASN A 213 13.49 -2.64 -0.93
C ASN A 213 12.16 -3.27 -1.40
N ALA A 214 11.52 -2.70 -2.42
CA ALA A 214 10.35 -3.27 -3.07
C ALA A 214 10.75 -4.52 -3.86
N SER A 215 9.86 -5.51 -3.91
CA SER A 215 10.16 -6.74 -4.63
C SER A 215 8.91 -7.39 -5.21
N PRO A 216 8.92 -7.78 -6.50
CA PRO A 216 7.84 -8.57 -7.10
C PRO A 216 7.73 -9.97 -6.46
N ASN A 217 8.73 -10.40 -5.69
CA ASN A 217 8.69 -11.69 -5.00
C ASN A 217 7.52 -11.79 -4.04
N HIS A 218 7.12 -10.70 -3.38
CA HIS A 218 5.95 -10.70 -2.50
C HIS A 218 4.67 -11.06 -3.26
N LEU A 219 4.49 -10.55 -4.48
CA LEU A 219 3.37 -10.91 -5.35
C LEU A 219 3.39 -12.39 -5.71
N ARG A 220 4.59 -12.91 -6.09
CA ARG A 220 4.81 -14.31 -6.45
C ARG A 220 4.59 -15.27 -5.28
N GLU A 221 4.97 -14.87 -4.07
CA GLU A 221 4.75 -15.64 -2.84
C GLU A 221 3.26 -15.77 -2.51
N ILE A 222 2.52 -14.64 -2.58
CA ILE A 222 1.05 -14.67 -2.41
C ILE A 222 0.41 -15.57 -3.46
N TYR A 223 0.83 -15.47 -4.72
CA TYR A 223 0.29 -16.30 -5.80
C TYR A 223 0.55 -17.81 -5.58
N LYS A 224 1.72 -18.18 -5.07
CA LYS A 224 2.06 -19.58 -4.79
C LYS A 224 1.35 -20.14 -3.55
N SER A 225 0.93 -19.28 -2.64
CA SER A 225 0.24 -19.66 -1.39
C SER A 225 -1.29 -19.66 -1.52
N ALA A 226 -1.83 -19.22 -2.64
CA ALA A 226 -3.26 -19.13 -2.92
C ALA A 226 -3.81 -20.41 -3.56
#